data_2ddf65d7d8ba4ea907c949ad3aaf1d67
#
_entry.id   2ddf65d7d8ba4ea907c949ad3aaf1d67
#
_cell.length_a   1.000
_cell.length_b   1.000
_cell.length_c   1.000
_cell.angle_alpha   90.00
_cell.angle_beta   90.00
_cell.angle_gamma   90.00
#
_symmetry.space_group_name_H-M   'P 1'
#
loop_
_entity.id
_entity.type
_entity.pdbx_description
1 polymer ?
#
loop_
_entity_poly.entity_id
_entity_poly.type
_entity_poly.pdbx_seq_one_letter_code
_entity_poly.pdbx_strand_id
1 'polypeptide(L)'
;GARNGDIIFFGADKAKVVNDAIGALRNKIGHSEFGRRNGLIEGQWKPLWVTDFPMFEYDEESGRWTAVHHPFTSPKDGHEDLMVTDPGKCLAKAYDMVLNGWEIGGGSVRIHREDVQSKVFRALKLGPEEARAKFGFLLDALQYGAPPHGGIAFGLDRIVTMMTGAESI
;
A
#
# COMPACT_ATOMS: atom_id res chain seq x y z
N GLY A 1 28.60 9.26 -2.53
CA GLY A 1 28.47 10.63 -2.99
C GLY A 1 28.71 10.73 -4.49
N ALA A 2 28.19 11.77 -5.13
CA ALA A 2 28.36 12.01 -6.56
C ALA A 2 29.84 12.30 -6.89
N ARG A 3 30.26 11.87 -8.06
CA ARG A 3 31.62 12.04 -8.60
C ARG A 3 31.57 12.89 -9.87
N ASN A 4 32.74 13.36 -10.30
CA ASN A 4 32.83 14.11 -11.55
C ASN A 4 32.41 13.22 -12.74
N GLY A 5 31.44 13.70 -13.54
CA GLY A 5 30.82 12.93 -14.64
C GLY A 5 29.49 12.29 -14.32
N ASP A 6 29.06 12.30 -13.04
CA ASP A 6 27.73 11.82 -12.67
C ASP A 6 26.65 12.84 -13.03
N ILE A 7 25.45 12.35 -13.33
CA ILE A 7 24.24 13.16 -13.50
C ILE A 7 23.33 12.88 -12.29
N ILE A 8 22.84 13.94 -11.67
CA ILE A 8 21.91 13.88 -10.55
C ILE A 8 20.56 14.37 -11.03
N PHE A 9 19.53 13.53 -10.90
CA PHE A 9 18.14 13.91 -11.11
C PHE A 9 17.48 14.17 -9.76
N PHE A 10 16.74 15.26 -9.65
CA PHE A 10 15.97 15.59 -8.45
C PHE A 10 14.63 16.21 -8.83
N GLY A 11 13.67 16.17 -7.91
CA GLY A 11 12.36 16.80 -8.04
C GLY A 11 12.05 17.64 -6.81
N ALA A 12 11.22 18.66 -6.99
CA ALA A 12 10.74 19.53 -5.92
C ALA A 12 9.27 19.84 -6.16
N ASP A 13 8.40 19.13 -5.43
CA ASP A 13 6.93 19.25 -5.47
C ASP A 13 6.35 18.50 -4.24
N LYS A 14 5.03 18.30 -4.20
CA LYS A 14 4.38 17.39 -3.24
C LYS A 14 5.06 16.02 -3.31
N ALA A 15 5.25 15.36 -2.17
CA ALA A 15 5.98 14.08 -2.08
C ALA A 15 5.46 13.02 -3.08
N LYS A 16 4.14 12.92 -3.26
CA LYS A 16 3.52 12.00 -4.23
C LYS A 16 4.01 12.27 -5.65
N VAL A 17 3.98 13.53 -6.10
CA VAL A 17 4.40 13.93 -7.46
C VAL A 17 5.87 13.61 -7.69
N VAL A 18 6.73 13.94 -6.71
CA VAL A 18 8.17 13.66 -6.80
C VAL A 18 8.44 12.16 -6.85
N ASN A 19 7.79 11.39 -5.98
CA ASN A 19 7.99 9.94 -5.93
C ASN A 19 7.54 9.27 -7.24
N ASP A 20 6.39 9.66 -7.78
CA ASP A 20 5.87 9.13 -9.04
C ASP A 20 6.79 9.48 -10.22
N ALA A 21 7.21 10.74 -10.33
CA ALA A 21 8.06 11.22 -11.42
C ALA A 21 9.47 10.60 -11.39
N ILE A 22 10.13 10.62 -10.24
CA ILE A 22 11.49 10.07 -10.10
C ILE A 22 11.47 8.55 -10.17
N GLY A 23 10.42 7.89 -9.63
CA GLY A 23 10.23 6.45 -9.76
C GLY A 23 10.05 6.01 -11.22
N ALA A 24 9.21 6.72 -11.98
CA ALA A 24 9.03 6.49 -13.42
C ALA A 24 10.33 6.72 -14.21
N LEU A 25 11.07 7.79 -13.89
CA LEU A 25 12.36 8.08 -14.53
C LEU A 25 13.37 6.96 -14.26
N ARG A 26 13.49 6.48 -13.02
CA ARG A 26 14.36 5.37 -12.65
C ARG A 26 14.07 4.12 -13.49
N ASN A 27 12.81 3.75 -13.59
CA ASN A 27 12.38 2.60 -14.38
C ASN A 27 12.69 2.79 -15.86
N LYS A 28 12.42 3.97 -16.41
CA LYS A 28 12.69 4.29 -17.81
C LYS A 28 14.18 4.23 -18.13
N ILE A 29 15.05 4.72 -17.26
CA ILE A 29 16.50 4.64 -17.44
C ILE A 29 16.96 3.18 -17.38
N GLY A 30 16.52 2.40 -16.37
CA GLY A 30 16.89 0.99 -16.23
C GLY A 30 16.52 0.15 -17.45
N HIS A 31 15.33 0.33 -18.00
CA HIS A 31 14.83 -0.41 -19.16
C HIS A 31 15.26 0.19 -20.52
N SER A 32 15.99 1.29 -20.52
CA SER A 32 16.51 1.92 -21.75
C SER A 32 17.65 1.10 -22.38
N GLU A 33 18.03 1.46 -23.61
CA GLU A 33 19.22 0.91 -24.26
C GLU A 33 20.49 1.18 -23.43
N PHE A 34 20.59 2.37 -22.82
CA PHE A 34 21.67 2.71 -21.90
C PHE A 34 21.71 1.77 -20.70
N GLY A 35 20.56 1.50 -20.07
CA GLY A 35 20.45 0.60 -18.93
C GLY A 35 20.88 -0.83 -19.27
N ARG A 36 20.44 -1.33 -20.42
CA ARG A 36 20.86 -2.66 -20.92
C ARG A 36 22.34 -2.75 -21.21
N ARG A 37 22.91 -1.76 -21.90
CA ARG A 37 24.36 -1.72 -22.24
C ARG A 37 25.27 -1.64 -20.99
N ASN A 38 24.78 -1.01 -19.93
CA ASN A 38 25.53 -0.82 -18.68
C ASN A 38 25.17 -1.84 -17.60
N GLY A 39 24.36 -2.85 -17.90
CA GLY A 39 23.99 -3.90 -16.94
C GLY A 39 23.26 -3.38 -15.70
N LEU A 40 22.44 -2.34 -15.84
CA LEU A 40 21.72 -1.73 -14.71
C LEU A 40 20.61 -2.64 -14.17
N ILE A 41 20.12 -3.60 -14.97
CA ILE A 41 19.17 -4.62 -14.56
C ILE A 41 19.91 -5.95 -14.44
N GLU A 42 19.98 -6.46 -13.23
CA GLU A 42 20.53 -7.77 -12.96
C GLU A 42 19.45 -8.83 -13.25
N GLY A 43 19.80 -9.90 -14.01
CA GLY A 43 18.89 -10.98 -14.39
C GLY A 43 18.56 -11.96 -13.26
N GLN A 44 18.37 -11.47 -12.02
CA GLN A 44 18.06 -12.28 -10.84
C GLN A 44 16.68 -11.93 -10.27
N TRP A 45 16.07 -12.90 -9.59
CA TRP A 45 14.86 -12.66 -8.81
C TRP A 45 15.20 -11.92 -7.52
N LYS A 46 14.65 -10.72 -7.37
CA LYS A 46 14.91 -9.80 -6.25
C LYS A 46 13.60 -9.48 -5.52
N PRO A 47 13.14 -10.35 -4.60
CA PRO A 47 11.95 -10.07 -3.80
C PRO A 47 12.24 -9.02 -2.73
N LEU A 48 11.23 -8.21 -2.41
CA LEU A 48 11.24 -7.29 -1.28
C LEU A 48 9.83 -7.14 -0.69
N TRP A 49 9.75 -6.69 0.54
CA TRP A 49 8.51 -6.31 1.19
C TRP A 49 8.36 -4.79 1.20
N VAL A 50 7.17 -4.33 0.86
CA VAL A 50 6.72 -2.95 1.10
C VAL A 50 5.81 -2.99 2.31
N THR A 51 6.10 -2.15 3.29
CA THR A 51 5.37 -2.08 4.57
C THR A 51 5.13 -0.62 4.96
N ASP A 52 4.43 -0.41 6.08
CA ASP A 52 4.17 0.92 6.62
C ASP A 52 3.39 1.83 5.63
N PHE A 53 2.41 1.25 4.95
CA PHE A 53 1.51 2.02 4.10
C PHE A 53 0.72 3.05 4.91
N PRO A 54 0.40 4.23 4.33
CA PRO A 54 -0.62 5.11 4.90
C PRO A 54 -1.94 4.33 5.07
N MET A 55 -2.61 4.53 6.18
CA MET A 55 -3.91 3.91 6.41
C MET A 55 -5.03 4.64 5.67
N PHE A 56 -4.89 5.96 5.57
CA PHE A 56 -5.85 6.86 4.93
C PHE A 56 -5.15 7.80 3.96
N GLU A 57 -5.88 8.18 2.91
CA GLU A 57 -5.53 9.29 2.03
C GLU A 57 -6.68 10.31 2.01
N TYR A 58 -6.33 11.57 1.85
CA TYR A 58 -7.32 12.64 1.75
C TYR A 58 -7.73 12.80 0.29
N ASP A 59 -9.01 12.62 0.04
CA ASP A 59 -9.61 12.87 -1.26
C ASP A 59 -10.04 14.35 -1.33
N GLU A 60 -9.31 15.13 -2.12
CA GLU A 60 -9.56 16.57 -2.28
C GLU A 60 -10.93 16.83 -2.97
N GLU A 61 -11.41 15.93 -3.82
CA GLU A 61 -12.69 16.11 -4.53
C GLU A 61 -13.88 15.92 -3.59
N SER A 62 -13.88 14.86 -2.80
CA SER A 62 -14.96 14.59 -1.84
C SER A 62 -14.78 15.29 -0.48
N GLY A 63 -13.61 15.89 -0.23
CA GLY A 63 -13.31 16.57 1.03
C GLY A 63 -13.29 15.66 2.25
N ARG A 64 -12.87 14.39 2.07
CA ARG A 64 -12.88 13.38 3.14
C ARG A 64 -11.69 12.44 3.08
N TRP A 65 -11.43 11.78 4.21
CA TRP A 65 -10.49 10.67 4.27
C TRP A 65 -11.10 9.42 3.66
N THR A 66 -10.31 8.69 2.88
CA THR A 66 -10.62 7.38 2.32
C THR A 66 -9.58 6.35 2.79
N ALA A 67 -9.96 5.10 2.87
CA ALA A 67 -9.02 4.04 3.21
C ALA A 67 -8.15 3.72 1.98
N VAL A 68 -6.82 3.66 2.16
CA VAL A 68 -5.89 3.34 1.08
C VAL A 68 -6.10 1.90 0.58
N HIS A 69 -6.38 0.95 1.49
CA HIS A 69 -6.66 -0.44 1.14
C HIS A 69 -8.16 -0.73 1.30
N HIS A 70 -8.58 -0.99 2.53
CA HIS A 70 -9.99 -1.23 2.89
C HIS A 70 -10.20 -0.93 4.39
N PRO A 71 -11.46 -0.70 4.83
CA PRO A 71 -11.75 -0.26 6.19
C PRO A 71 -11.53 -1.31 7.29
N PHE A 72 -11.09 -2.51 6.95
CA PHE A 72 -10.84 -3.61 7.90
C PHE A 72 -9.34 -3.87 8.14
N THR A 73 -8.46 -3.07 7.54
CA THR A 73 -7.02 -3.11 7.79
C THR A 73 -6.71 -2.57 9.17
N SER A 74 -5.88 -3.28 9.94
CA SER A 74 -5.46 -2.85 11.26
C SER A 74 -4.47 -1.68 11.18
N PRO A 75 -4.61 -0.67 12.06
CA PRO A 75 -3.57 0.35 12.21
C PRO A 75 -2.28 -0.26 12.76
N LYS A 76 -1.16 0.39 12.50
CA LYS A 76 0.12 0.08 13.15
C LYS A 76 -0.01 0.24 14.66
N ASP A 77 0.72 -0.58 15.43
CA ASP A 77 0.68 -0.52 16.89
C ASP A 77 1.02 0.88 17.39
N GLY A 78 0.19 1.40 18.28
CA GLY A 78 0.31 2.76 18.80
C GLY A 78 -0.25 3.86 17.89
N HIS A 79 -0.84 3.53 16.75
CA HIS A 79 -1.48 4.49 15.83
C HIS A 79 -3.01 4.53 15.95
N GLU A 80 -3.61 3.82 16.91
CA GLU A 80 -5.07 3.75 17.06
C GLU A 80 -5.72 5.11 17.31
N ASP A 81 -5.04 6.00 18.02
CA ASP A 81 -5.55 7.36 18.27
C ASP A 81 -5.31 8.32 17.11
N LEU A 82 -4.27 8.07 16.32
CA LEU A 82 -4.00 8.87 15.10
C LEU A 82 -5.12 8.77 14.07
N MET A 83 -5.86 7.66 14.02
CA MET A 83 -7.01 7.53 13.13
C MET A 83 -8.03 8.65 13.30
N VAL A 84 -8.13 9.22 14.51
CA VAL A 84 -9.09 10.26 14.84
C VAL A 84 -8.41 11.63 14.93
N THR A 85 -7.19 11.69 15.48
CA THR A 85 -6.50 12.98 15.76
C THR A 85 -5.70 13.50 14.57
N ASP A 86 -5.07 12.60 13.80
CA ASP A 86 -4.26 12.93 12.62
C ASP A 86 -4.23 11.77 11.62
N PRO A 87 -5.34 11.51 10.89
CA PRO A 87 -5.44 10.37 9.98
C PRO A 87 -4.33 10.30 8.93
N GLY A 88 -3.81 11.44 8.51
CA GLY A 88 -2.72 11.51 7.53
C GLY A 88 -1.39 10.94 8.00
N LYS A 89 -1.19 10.78 9.31
CA LYS A 89 0.00 10.14 9.89
C LYS A 89 -0.23 8.71 10.33
N CYS A 90 -1.47 8.22 10.22
CA CYS A 90 -1.80 6.86 10.61
C CYS A 90 -1.26 5.87 9.58
N LEU A 91 -0.41 4.94 10.02
CA LEU A 91 0.11 3.84 9.21
C LEU A 91 -0.73 2.58 9.43
N ALA A 92 -0.80 1.76 8.39
CA ALA A 92 -1.50 0.49 8.37
C ALA A 92 -0.54 -0.70 8.55
N LYS A 93 -1.05 -1.80 9.10
CA LYS A 93 -0.41 -3.12 9.04
C LYS A 93 -0.75 -3.82 7.72
N ALA A 94 -0.53 -3.12 6.61
CA ALA A 94 -0.60 -3.66 5.27
C ALA A 94 0.80 -3.95 4.75
N TYR A 95 0.90 -4.90 3.86
CA TYR A 95 2.18 -5.33 3.29
C TYR A 95 1.98 -5.90 1.90
N ASP A 96 2.90 -5.56 1.00
CA ASP A 96 2.95 -6.11 -0.34
C ASP A 96 4.29 -6.81 -0.57
N MET A 97 4.23 -7.93 -1.25
CA MET A 97 5.43 -8.60 -1.77
C MET A 97 5.65 -8.17 -3.21
N VAL A 98 6.80 -7.55 -3.43
CA VAL A 98 7.22 -7.08 -4.75
C VAL A 98 8.37 -7.94 -5.25
N LEU A 99 8.29 -8.38 -6.50
CA LEU A 99 9.33 -9.15 -7.18
C LEU A 99 9.72 -8.42 -8.46
N ASN A 100 10.98 -8.00 -8.55
CA ASN A 100 11.53 -7.28 -9.71
C ASN A 100 10.69 -6.06 -10.15
N GLY A 101 10.14 -5.32 -9.18
CA GLY A 101 9.32 -4.15 -9.43
C GLY A 101 7.83 -4.43 -9.64
N TRP A 102 7.40 -5.68 -9.62
CA TRP A 102 6.00 -6.09 -9.73
C TRP A 102 5.47 -6.54 -8.38
N GLU A 103 4.38 -5.97 -7.94
CA GLU A 103 3.61 -6.50 -6.82
C GLU A 103 3.02 -7.85 -7.22
N ILE A 104 3.48 -8.92 -6.57
CA ILE A 104 3.03 -10.29 -6.82
C ILE A 104 2.05 -10.80 -5.78
N GLY A 105 1.93 -10.11 -4.67
CA GLY A 105 0.98 -10.45 -3.62
C GLY A 105 0.89 -9.36 -2.59
N GLY A 106 -0.26 -9.22 -1.96
CA GLY A 106 -0.51 -8.23 -0.93
C GLY A 106 -1.48 -8.72 0.12
N GLY A 107 -1.43 -8.10 1.27
CA GLY A 107 -2.26 -8.46 2.40
C GLY A 107 -2.22 -7.47 3.54
N SER A 108 -2.90 -7.83 4.61
CA SER A 108 -2.88 -7.02 5.83
C SER A 108 -3.23 -7.85 7.07
N VAL A 109 -2.81 -7.37 8.23
CA VAL A 109 -3.40 -7.74 9.49
C VAL A 109 -4.77 -7.08 9.59
N ARG A 110 -5.78 -7.81 10.02
CA ARG A 110 -7.16 -7.35 10.12
C ARG A 110 -7.48 -6.79 11.50
N ILE A 111 -8.41 -5.85 11.52
CA ILE A 111 -9.02 -5.42 12.79
C ILE A 111 -9.86 -6.58 13.31
N HIS A 112 -9.64 -6.94 14.58
CA HIS A 112 -10.41 -7.97 15.29
C HIS A 112 -11.12 -7.40 16.53
N ARG A 113 -10.91 -6.12 16.84
CA ARG A 113 -11.51 -5.40 17.97
C ARG A 113 -12.56 -4.41 17.47
N GLU A 114 -13.75 -4.45 18.06
CA GLU A 114 -14.87 -3.58 17.70
C GLU A 114 -14.58 -2.09 17.95
N ASP A 115 -13.89 -1.77 19.06
CA ASP A 115 -13.54 -0.39 19.39
C ASP A 115 -12.60 0.24 18.35
N VAL A 116 -11.63 -0.53 17.82
CA VAL A 116 -10.73 -0.10 16.74
C VAL A 116 -11.50 0.06 15.43
N GLN A 117 -12.40 -0.88 15.10
CA GLN A 117 -13.21 -0.81 13.88
C GLN A 117 -14.13 0.41 13.88
N SER A 118 -14.71 0.74 15.02
CA SER A 118 -15.54 1.93 15.19
C SER A 118 -14.77 3.24 14.97
N LYS A 119 -13.50 3.29 15.38
CA LYS A 119 -12.62 4.45 15.11
C LYS A 119 -12.37 4.62 13.61
N VAL A 120 -12.14 3.53 12.87
CA VAL A 120 -11.95 3.58 11.41
C VAL A 120 -13.20 4.12 10.72
N PHE A 121 -14.37 3.60 11.03
CA PHE A 121 -15.62 4.09 10.44
C PHE A 121 -15.85 5.57 10.73
N ARG A 122 -15.53 6.03 11.94
CA ARG A 122 -15.59 7.45 12.29
C ARG A 122 -14.63 8.29 11.45
N ALA A 123 -13.38 7.85 11.27
CA ALA A 123 -12.41 8.55 10.43
C ALA A 123 -12.89 8.66 8.97
N LEU A 124 -13.55 7.62 8.46
CA LEU A 124 -14.14 7.58 7.12
C LEU A 124 -15.50 8.28 7.01
N LYS A 125 -16.01 8.88 8.11
CA LYS A 125 -17.34 9.49 8.20
C LYS A 125 -18.49 8.54 7.83
N LEU A 126 -18.31 7.25 8.06
CA LEU A 126 -19.38 6.24 7.94
C LEU A 126 -20.21 6.23 9.22
N GLY A 127 -21.48 6.59 9.10
CA GLY A 127 -22.42 6.55 10.23
C GLY A 127 -22.74 5.09 10.66
N PRO A 128 -23.21 4.90 11.91
CA PRO A 128 -23.52 3.56 12.43
C PRO A 128 -24.53 2.80 11.57
N GLU A 129 -25.56 3.47 11.09
CA GLU A 129 -26.60 2.86 10.25
C GLU A 129 -26.04 2.40 8.90
N GLU A 130 -25.24 3.26 8.26
CA GLU A 130 -24.58 2.93 6.99
C GLU A 130 -23.57 1.80 7.15
N ALA A 131 -22.74 1.84 8.20
CA ALA A 131 -21.79 0.79 8.53
C ALA A 131 -22.51 -0.55 8.76
N ARG A 132 -23.64 -0.53 9.47
CA ARG A 132 -24.42 -1.74 9.71
C ARG A 132 -25.12 -2.25 8.45
N ALA A 133 -25.64 -1.37 7.62
CA ALA A 133 -26.25 -1.76 6.34
C ALA A 133 -25.26 -2.44 5.40
N LYS A 134 -24.02 -1.95 5.35
CA LYS A 134 -22.97 -2.48 4.46
C LYS A 134 -22.22 -3.69 5.04
N PHE A 135 -21.96 -3.70 6.34
CA PHE A 135 -21.02 -4.60 7.00
C PHE A 135 -21.60 -5.29 8.24
N GLY A 136 -22.92 -5.28 8.42
CA GLY A 136 -23.59 -5.79 9.64
C GLY A 136 -23.17 -7.21 9.98
N PHE A 137 -23.11 -8.11 9.01
CA PHE A 137 -22.68 -9.50 9.21
C PHE A 137 -21.26 -9.63 9.80
N LEU A 138 -20.33 -8.78 9.36
CA LEU A 138 -18.96 -8.77 9.87
C LEU A 138 -18.92 -8.16 11.28
N LEU A 139 -19.64 -7.07 11.51
CA LEU A 139 -19.72 -6.43 12.83
C LEU A 139 -20.32 -7.39 13.86
N ASP A 140 -21.35 -8.13 13.49
CA ASP A 140 -21.94 -9.15 14.35
C ASP A 140 -20.94 -10.31 14.63
N ALA A 141 -20.19 -10.73 13.61
CA ALA A 141 -19.15 -11.75 13.78
C ALA A 141 -18.05 -11.32 14.73
N LEU A 142 -17.61 -10.05 14.70
CA LEU A 142 -16.61 -9.51 15.63
C LEU A 142 -17.08 -9.57 17.10
N GLN A 143 -18.39 -9.46 17.35
CA GLN A 143 -18.95 -9.53 18.70
C GLN A 143 -18.82 -10.93 19.32
N TYR A 144 -18.71 -11.99 18.52
CA TYR A 144 -18.44 -13.35 19.02
C TYR A 144 -16.97 -13.58 19.39
N GLY A 145 -16.09 -12.59 19.19
CA GLY A 145 -14.68 -12.66 19.53
C GLY A 145 -13.84 -13.22 18.38
N ALA A 146 -13.39 -12.36 17.48
CA ALA A 146 -12.44 -12.74 16.45
C ALA A 146 -11.01 -12.77 17.03
N PRO A 147 -10.18 -13.80 16.73
CA PRO A 147 -8.77 -13.78 17.07
C PRO A 147 -8.00 -12.75 16.22
N PRO A 148 -6.81 -12.33 16.64
CA PRO A 148 -5.89 -11.65 15.74
C PRO A 148 -5.67 -12.49 14.47
N HIS A 149 -5.89 -11.91 13.31
CA HIS A 149 -5.78 -12.61 12.04
C HIS A 149 -5.28 -11.68 10.94
N GLY A 150 -4.77 -12.26 9.90
CA GLY A 150 -4.28 -11.59 8.70
C GLY A 150 -4.10 -12.61 7.59
N GLY A 151 -3.66 -12.15 6.44
CA GLY A 151 -3.41 -13.02 5.32
C GLY A 151 -2.76 -12.29 4.16
N ILE A 152 -2.37 -13.06 3.16
CA ILE A 152 -1.81 -12.57 1.92
C ILE A 152 -2.46 -13.31 0.75
N ALA A 153 -2.70 -12.60 -0.34
CA ALA A 153 -3.12 -13.19 -1.60
C ALA A 153 -2.05 -12.93 -2.67
N PHE A 154 -1.72 -13.95 -3.44
CA PHE A 154 -0.78 -13.84 -4.54
C PHE A 154 -1.53 -13.80 -5.88
N GLY A 155 -1.09 -12.90 -6.77
CA GLY A 155 -1.58 -12.81 -8.14
C GLY A 155 -0.98 -13.90 -9.01
N LEU A 156 -1.68 -15.03 -9.18
CA LEU A 156 -1.18 -16.15 -9.97
C LEU A 156 -0.82 -15.75 -11.40
N ASP A 157 -1.66 -14.95 -12.04
CA ASP A 157 -1.43 -14.48 -13.41
C ASP A 157 -0.15 -13.64 -13.52
N ARG A 158 0.11 -12.78 -12.54
CA ARG A 158 1.36 -11.99 -12.49
C ARG A 158 2.59 -12.89 -12.34
N ILE A 159 2.52 -13.88 -11.47
CA ILE A 159 3.62 -14.85 -11.27
C ILE A 159 3.89 -15.62 -12.56
N VAL A 160 2.85 -16.14 -13.21
CA VAL A 160 2.97 -16.86 -14.48
C VAL A 160 3.54 -15.96 -15.58
N THR A 161 3.07 -14.72 -15.68
CA THR A 161 3.60 -13.72 -16.64
C THR A 161 5.11 -13.53 -16.45
N MET A 162 5.56 -13.38 -15.22
CA MET A 162 6.99 -13.24 -14.92
C MET A 162 7.79 -14.51 -15.25
N MET A 163 7.25 -15.70 -14.96
CA MET A 163 7.90 -16.98 -15.26
C MET A 163 8.03 -17.25 -16.76
N THR A 164 7.07 -16.79 -17.55
CA THR A 164 7.06 -16.96 -19.01
C THR A 164 7.79 -15.85 -19.75
N GLY A 165 8.18 -14.77 -19.06
CA GLY A 165 8.80 -13.60 -19.69
C GLY A 165 7.86 -12.80 -20.57
N ALA A 166 6.54 -12.95 -20.39
CA ALA A 166 5.55 -12.15 -21.09
C ALA A 166 5.56 -10.70 -20.61
N GLU A 167 5.28 -9.75 -21.48
CA GLU A 167 5.30 -8.31 -21.18
C GLU A 167 4.05 -7.84 -20.44
N SER A 168 2.96 -8.58 -20.52
CA SER A 168 1.66 -8.21 -19.95
C SER A 168 0.80 -9.44 -19.69
N ILE A 169 -0.12 -9.33 -18.73
CA ILE A 169 -1.20 -10.28 -18.50
C ILE A 169 -2.21 -10.25 -19.67
#